data_c74c6280bbe09dc7f533bb6f056b2851
#
_entry.id   c74c6280bbe09dc7f533bb6f056b2851
#
_cell.length_a   1.000
_cell.length_b   1.000
_cell.length_c   1.000
_cell.angle_alpha   90.00
_cell.angle_beta   90.00
_cell.angle_gamma   90.00
#
_symmetry.space_group_name_H-M   'P 1'
#
loop_
_entity.id
_entity.type
_entity.pdbx_description
1 polymer ?
#
loop_
_entity_poly.entity_id
_entity_poly.type
_entity_poly.pdbx_seq_one_letter_code
_entity_poly.pdbx_strand_id
1 'polypeptide(L)'
;MKKTILFLFNREVTYLPPFMAILDSLCDEYSLKVISYEKTEGREHLEQQYAGKDVSFLGREVQSEDKSVTARAKRRISRALHISTAFHKEAVRLMDATPHDLLWVIHEETAFEFRKALAGKKYLLSFYELNDNRREFLEQLKPVAQNALEVMVPEYNRACILRVWMKLAKTPTVIPNKPLNHPRKRNIPNSYQEVLEGKKIVLYQGYINRNRNLDKVCEAMKDMPGYCLVLMGKGSASYINELKRKYPQIIHISFIAPPEHLYVTSWARIGIVKYDWFDLNHAYCAPNKTWEYAGFGIPMIGNELPGLRYTIGNANAAVLAEMDKVEDIKKAIDVIDNNYEFYGENALNFYKSCDIESMLKEIVRRGID
;
A
#
# COMPACT_ATOMS: atom_id res chain seq x y z
N MET A 1 20.19 5.43 -26.13
CA MET A 1 19.24 6.22 -25.31
C MET A 1 18.46 5.25 -24.43
N LYS A 2 18.19 5.61 -23.18
CA LYS A 2 17.28 4.83 -22.35
C LYS A 2 15.88 4.86 -22.93
N LYS A 3 15.14 3.75 -22.81
CA LYS A 3 13.71 3.70 -23.10
C LYS A 3 12.94 4.53 -22.06
N THR A 4 11.87 5.20 -22.50
CA THR A 4 11.08 6.10 -21.68
C THR A 4 9.78 5.43 -21.24
N ILE A 5 9.54 5.39 -19.93
CA ILE A 5 8.28 4.95 -19.34
C ILE A 5 7.52 6.16 -18.84
N LEU A 6 6.29 6.34 -19.31
CA LEU A 6 5.39 7.38 -18.84
C LEU A 6 4.39 6.78 -17.82
N PHE A 7 4.41 7.28 -16.61
CA PHE A 7 3.45 6.90 -15.58
C PHE A 7 2.31 7.92 -15.51
N LEU A 8 1.09 7.43 -15.37
CA LEU A 8 -0.10 8.23 -15.12
C LEU A 8 -0.73 7.85 -13.78
N PHE A 9 -0.81 8.82 -12.86
CA PHE A 9 -1.40 8.64 -11.53
C PHE A 9 -2.15 9.90 -11.09
N ASN A 10 -3.40 9.76 -10.65
CA ASN A 10 -4.25 10.90 -10.31
C ASN A 10 -4.15 11.36 -8.85
N ARG A 11 -3.09 10.99 -8.15
CA ARG A 11 -2.82 11.34 -6.73
C ARG A 11 -1.34 11.66 -6.53
N GLU A 12 -0.98 12.07 -5.31
CA GLU A 12 0.41 12.23 -4.88
C GLU A 12 1.12 10.86 -4.91
N VAL A 13 2.33 10.79 -5.47
CA VAL A 13 3.11 9.54 -5.58
C VAL A 13 3.32 8.88 -4.22
N THR A 14 3.62 9.69 -3.21
CA THR A 14 3.83 9.23 -1.82
C THR A 14 2.59 8.62 -1.16
N TYR A 15 1.41 8.81 -1.76
CA TYR A 15 0.18 8.17 -1.29
C TYR A 15 0.20 6.64 -1.46
N LEU A 16 1.00 6.14 -2.43
CA LEU A 16 1.02 4.74 -2.81
C LEU A 16 2.46 4.17 -2.73
N PRO A 17 2.91 3.67 -1.57
CA PRO A 17 4.25 3.11 -1.41
C PRO A 17 4.66 2.06 -2.45
N PRO A 18 3.78 1.17 -2.95
CA PRO A 18 4.12 0.28 -4.05
C PRO A 18 4.50 1.01 -5.35
N PHE A 19 3.96 2.18 -5.61
CA PHE A 19 4.37 2.97 -6.78
C PHE A 19 5.79 3.53 -6.60
N MET A 20 6.16 3.95 -5.38
CA MET A 20 7.55 4.31 -5.08
C MET A 20 8.51 3.16 -5.36
N ALA A 21 8.14 1.92 -4.97
CA ALA A 21 8.95 0.74 -5.25
C ALA A 21 9.11 0.47 -6.76
N ILE A 22 8.09 0.76 -7.58
CA ILE A 22 8.18 0.68 -9.04
C ILE A 22 9.20 1.70 -9.57
N LEU A 23 9.11 2.95 -9.14
CA LEU A 23 10.04 4.01 -9.56
C LEU A 23 11.48 3.68 -9.16
N ASP A 24 11.69 3.25 -7.93
CA ASP A 24 13.00 2.86 -7.41
C ASP A 24 13.62 1.69 -8.17
N SER A 25 12.79 0.71 -8.59
CA SER A 25 13.26 -0.45 -9.36
C SER A 25 13.72 -0.11 -10.78
N LEU A 26 13.16 0.94 -11.37
CA LEU A 26 13.30 1.20 -12.81
C LEU A 26 14.17 2.43 -13.12
N CYS A 27 14.40 3.34 -12.17
CA CYS A 27 15.05 4.62 -12.40
C CYS A 27 16.51 4.52 -12.88
N ASP A 28 17.20 3.41 -12.65
CA ASP A 28 18.57 3.22 -13.12
C ASP A 28 18.65 2.77 -14.59
N GLU A 29 17.66 2.01 -15.06
CA GLU A 29 17.66 1.45 -16.41
C GLU A 29 16.86 2.26 -17.42
N TYR A 30 15.81 2.95 -16.97
CA TYR A 30 14.84 3.65 -17.81
C TYR A 30 14.81 5.15 -17.53
N SER A 31 14.35 5.95 -18.51
CA SER A 31 13.93 7.33 -18.32
C SER A 31 12.48 7.31 -17.83
N LEU A 32 12.21 7.85 -16.64
CA LEU A 32 10.89 7.82 -16.03
C LEU A 32 10.24 9.21 -16.09
N LYS A 33 9.05 9.29 -16.66
CA LYS A 33 8.23 10.49 -16.71
C LYS A 33 6.96 10.22 -15.93
N VAL A 34 6.66 11.02 -14.90
CA VAL A 34 5.52 10.79 -14.00
C VAL A 34 4.54 11.94 -14.10
N ILE A 35 3.34 11.68 -14.59
CA ILE A 35 2.21 12.59 -14.54
C ILE A 35 1.44 12.26 -13.26
N SER A 36 1.58 13.09 -12.23
CA SER A 36 0.94 12.92 -10.93
C SER A 36 0.40 14.23 -10.38
N TYR A 37 -0.52 14.09 -9.41
CA TYR A 37 -1.13 15.22 -8.73
C TYR A 37 -0.32 15.53 -7.48
N GLU A 38 0.77 16.33 -7.65
CA GLU A 38 1.65 16.69 -6.54
C GLU A 38 1.34 18.09 -6.00
N LYS A 39 1.45 18.25 -4.69
CA LYS A 39 1.60 19.55 -4.06
C LYS A 39 3.06 19.98 -4.15
N THR A 40 3.32 21.29 -4.05
CA THR A 40 4.67 21.87 -4.17
C THR A 40 5.69 21.17 -3.28
N GLU A 41 5.41 21.08 -1.98
CA GLU A 41 6.31 20.45 -1.00
C GLU A 41 6.56 18.95 -1.31
N GLY A 42 5.51 18.22 -1.73
CA GLY A 42 5.62 16.81 -2.11
C GLY A 42 6.46 16.62 -3.36
N ARG A 43 6.31 17.52 -4.33
CA ARG A 43 7.09 17.51 -5.57
C ARG A 43 8.57 17.80 -5.32
N GLU A 44 8.88 18.85 -4.55
CA GLU A 44 10.25 19.19 -4.19
C GLU A 44 10.94 18.01 -3.47
N HIS A 45 10.24 17.36 -2.56
CA HIS A 45 10.74 16.16 -1.88
C HIS A 45 11.06 15.03 -2.86
N LEU A 46 10.17 14.74 -3.80
CA LEU A 46 10.39 13.70 -4.81
C LEU A 46 11.54 14.07 -5.76
N GLU A 47 11.61 15.28 -6.24
CA GLU A 47 12.71 15.77 -7.09
C GLU A 47 14.07 15.67 -6.36
N GLN A 48 14.09 15.93 -5.07
CA GLN A 48 15.28 15.76 -4.23
C GLN A 48 15.63 14.28 -4.02
N GLN A 49 14.65 13.42 -3.79
CA GLN A 49 14.84 11.97 -3.61
C GLN A 49 15.43 11.32 -4.89
N TYR A 50 14.99 11.75 -6.06
CA TYR A 50 15.46 11.24 -7.35
C TYR A 50 16.53 12.12 -8.01
N ALA A 51 17.17 13.02 -7.25
CA ALA A 51 18.25 13.85 -7.78
C ALA A 51 19.38 13.01 -8.39
N GLY A 52 19.81 13.33 -9.61
CA GLY A 52 20.82 12.57 -10.34
C GLY A 52 20.30 11.31 -11.05
N LYS A 53 19.00 10.98 -10.95
CA LYS A 53 18.32 9.93 -11.72
C LYS A 53 17.55 10.56 -12.90
N ASP A 54 17.33 9.79 -13.96
CA ASP A 54 16.49 10.23 -15.08
C ASP A 54 14.99 10.05 -14.77
N VAL A 55 14.53 10.76 -13.75
CA VAL A 55 13.13 10.77 -13.28
C VAL A 55 12.63 12.21 -13.33
N SER A 56 11.48 12.43 -13.95
CA SER A 56 10.86 13.77 -14.05
C SER A 56 9.39 13.70 -13.64
N PHE A 57 8.98 14.59 -12.75
CA PHE A 57 7.59 14.73 -12.33
C PHE A 57 6.93 15.83 -13.18
N LEU A 58 6.00 15.41 -14.05
CA LEU A 58 5.23 16.25 -14.95
C LEU A 58 3.88 16.56 -14.31
N GLY A 59 3.40 17.77 -14.41
CA GLY A 59 2.13 18.16 -13.83
C GLY A 59 2.28 19.53 -13.19
N ARG A 60 1.19 20.26 -13.15
CA ARG A 60 1.18 21.58 -12.51
C ARG A 60 0.87 21.43 -11.04
N GLU A 61 1.48 22.31 -10.28
CA GLU A 61 1.11 22.64 -8.94
C GLU A 61 -0.40 22.88 -8.85
N VAL A 62 -1.07 22.16 -7.97
CA VAL A 62 -2.45 22.48 -7.65
C VAL A 62 -2.43 23.60 -6.64
N GLN A 63 -2.77 24.81 -7.10
CA GLN A 63 -3.00 25.94 -6.19
C GLN A 63 -3.92 25.50 -5.06
N SER A 64 -3.61 25.93 -3.85
CA SER A 64 -4.32 25.61 -2.61
C SER A 64 -5.83 25.66 -2.84
N GLU A 65 -6.48 24.54 -2.64
CA GLU A 65 -7.91 24.42 -2.89
C GLU A 65 -8.69 25.45 -2.06
N ASP A 66 -9.46 26.31 -2.73
CA ASP A 66 -10.49 27.13 -2.10
C ASP A 66 -11.37 26.22 -1.20
N LYS A 67 -11.30 26.40 0.12
CA LYS A 67 -12.03 25.64 1.12
C LYS A 67 -13.49 26.08 1.27
N SER A 68 -13.97 27.01 0.44
CA SER A 68 -15.33 27.52 0.50
C SER A 68 -16.39 26.42 0.28
N VAL A 69 -17.54 26.57 0.87
CA VAL A 69 -18.68 25.65 0.72
C VAL A 69 -19.11 25.52 -0.75
N THR A 70 -19.01 26.64 -1.50
CA THR A 70 -19.31 26.69 -2.93
C THR A 70 -18.31 25.90 -3.77
N ALA A 71 -17.02 25.92 -3.44
CA ALA A 71 -16.00 25.11 -4.10
C ALA A 71 -16.18 23.61 -3.82
N ARG A 72 -16.59 23.24 -2.58
CA ARG A 72 -16.92 21.84 -2.24
C ARG A 72 -18.14 21.34 -3.00
N ALA A 73 -19.19 22.16 -3.13
CA ALA A 73 -20.39 21.82 -3.89
C ALA A 73 -20.08 21.67 -5.38
N LYS A 74 -19.32 22.62 -5.98
CA LYS A 74 -18.88 22.53 -7.38
C LYS A 74 -18.04 21.27 -7.63
N ARG A 75 -17.14 20.87 -6.72
CA ARG A 75 -16.35 19.64 -6.85
C ARG A 75 -17.21 18.38 -6.79
N ARG A 76 -18.22 18.35 -5.91
CA ARG A 76 -19.17 17.22 -5.82
C ARG A 76 -19.99 17.08 -7.09
N ILE A 77 -20.47 18.20 -7.65
CA ILE A 77 -21.18 18.27 -8.92
C ILE A 77 -20.25 17.90 -10.09
N SER A 78 -19.03 18.43 -10.11
CA SER A 78 -18.00 18.13 -11.13
C SER A 78 -17.66 16.64 -11.17
N ARG A 79 -17.48 15.99 -10.00
CA ARG A 79 -17.29 14.53 -9.91
C ARG A 79 -18.50 13.75 -10.39
N ALA A 80 -19.72 14.17 -10.02
CA ALA A 80 -20.96 13.51 -10.43
C ALA A 80 -21.24 13.67 -11.93
N LEU A 81 -20.85 14.80 -12.53
CA LEU A 81 -21.05 15.09 -13.95
C LEU A 81 -19.86 14.70 -14.84
N HIS A 82 -18.83 14.03 -14.29
CA HIS A 82 -17.58 13.71 -15.00
C HIS A 82 -16.93 14.90 -15.70
N ILE A 83 -17.06 16.12 -15.15
CA ILE A 83 -16.43 17.33 -15.67
C ILE A 83 -14.94 17.25 -15.34
N SER A 84 -14.10 17.32 -16.38
CA SER A 84 -12.66 17.23 -16.23
C SER A 84 -12.10 18.39 -15.38
N THR A 85 -11.34 18.04 -14.34
CA THR A 85 -10.60 19.01 -13.53
C THR A 85 -9.46 19.65 -14.34
N ALA A 86 -8.89 20.73 -13.87
CA ALA A 86 -7.71 21.32 -14.51
C ALA A 86 -6.57 20.31 -14.64
N PHE A 87 -6.38 19.47 -13.60
CA PHE A 87 -5.40 18.38 -13.63
C PHE A 87 -5.70 17.38 -14.74
N HIS A 88 -6.96 16.91 -14.89
CA HIS A 88 -7.34 15.95 -15.93
C HIS A 88 -6.97 16.47 -17.34
N LYS A 89 -7.34 17.71 -17.66
CA LYS A 89 -7.04 18.34 -18.95
C LYS A 89 -5.53 18.42 -19.21
N GLU A 90 -4.80 18.86 -18.20
CA GLU A 90 -3.34 19.00 -18.30
C GLU A 90 -2.67 17.62 -18.39
N ALA A 91 -3.10 16.64 -17.62
CA ALA A 91 -2.57 15.28 -17.68
C ALA A 91 -2.80 14.62 -19.06
N VAL A 92 -3.97 14.82 -19.67
CA VAL A 92 -4.24 14.35 -21.06
C VAL A 92 -3.29 15.04 -22.03
N ARG A 93 -3.15 16.37 -21.95
CA ARG A 93 -2.22 17.13 -22.81
C ARG A 93 -0.78 16.64 -22.67
N LEU A 94 -0.32 16.43 -21.43
CA LEU A 94 1.04 15.92 -21.16
C LEU A 94 1.22 14.49 -21.64
N MET A 95 0.22 13.61 -21.45
CA MET A 95 0.27 12.22 -21.94
C MET A 95 0.39 12.15 -23.46
N ASP A 96 -0.29 13.06 -24.20
CA ASP A 96 -0.20 13.12 -25.65
C ASP A 96 1.08 13.81 -26.16
N ALA A 97 1.59 14.77 -25.40
CA ALA A 97 2.77 15.56 -25.80
C ALA A 97 4.11 14.94 -25.38
N THR A 98 4.12 13.99 -24.43
CA THR A 98 5.35 13.41 -23.89
C THR A 98 5.70 12.14 -24.68
N PRO A 99 6.82 12.12 -25.45
CA PRO A 99 7.28 10.89 -26.12
C PRO A 99 7.61 9.82 -25.09
N HIS A 100 7.14 8.60 -25.32
CA HIS A 100 7.37 7.45 -24.45
C HIS A 100 7.29 6.14 -25.23
N ASP A 101 8.02 5.13 -24.76
CA ASP A 101 7.98 3.78 -25.31
C ASP A 101 6.87 2.94 -24.65
N LEU A 102 6.51 3.25 -23.39
CA LEU A 102 5.52 2.54 -22.61
C LEU A 102 4.73 3.51 -21.72
N LEU A 103 3.40 3.40 -21.73
CA LEU A 103 2.52 4.06 -20.76
C LEU A 103 2.15 3.07 -19.65
N TRP A 104 2.23 3.50 -18.39
CA TRP A 104 1.81 2.71 -17.26
C TRP A 104 0.80 3.48 -16.40
N VAL A 105 -0.43 2.99 -16.36
CA VAL A 105 -1.51 3.59 -15.57
C VAL A 105 -1.50 2.97 -14.18
N ILE A 106 -1.31 3.80 -13.19
CA ILE A 106 -1.22 3.43 -11.78
C ILE A 106 -2.55 3.65 -11.09
N HIS A 107 -3.12 2.60 -10.55
CA HIS A 107 -4.37 2.57 -9.80
C HIS A 107 -5.65 2.61 -10.67
N GLU A 108 -6.64 1.84 -10.29
CA GLU A 108 -7.92 1.71 -10.99
C GLU A 108 -8.75 3.02 -11.01
N GLU A 109 -8.63 3.87 -9.98
CA GLU A 109 -9.26 5.19 -9.97
C GLU A 109 -8.68 6.11 -11.06
N THR A 110 -7.38 6.03 -11.29
CA THR A 110 -6.71 6.73 -12.39
C THR A 110 -7.22 6.22 -13.75
N ALA A 111 -7.25 4.90 -13.90
CA ALA A 111 -7.76 4.28 -15.13
C ALA A 111 -9.22 4.68 -15.40
N PHE A 112 -10.05 4.72 -14.38
CA PHE A 112 -11.43 5.17 -14.50
C PHE A 112 -11.54 6.64 -14.91
N GLU A 113 -10.79 7.52 -14.28
CA GLU A 113 -10.80 8.95 -14.58
C GLU A 113 -10.37 9.21 -16.03
N PHE A 114 -9.32 8.54 -16.49
CA PHE A 114 -8.73 8.74 -17.82
C PHE A 114 -9.25 7.77 -18.89
N ARG A 115 -10.27 6.96 -18.62
CA ARG A 115 -10.74 5.87 -19.50
C ARG A 115 -11.02 6.30 -20.94
N LYS A 116 -11.51 7.53 -21.17
CA LYS A 116 -11.75 8.06 -22.51
C LYS A 116 -10.44 8.41 -23.22
N ALA A 117 -9.48 8.96 -22.51
CA ALA A 117 -8.18 9.34 -23.05
C ALA A 117 -7.25 8.13 -23.29
N LEU A 118 -7.53 7.00 -22.63
CA LEU A 118 -6.80 5.73 -22.81
C LEU A 118 -7.29 4.92 -24.02
N ALA A 119 -8.44 5.29 -24.59
CA ALA A 119 -9.00 4.59 -25.75
C ALA A 119 -7.99 4.59 -26.95
N GLY A 120 -7.68 3.42 -27.47
CA GLY A 120 -6.73 3.24 -28.57
C GLY A 120 -5.25 3.35 -28.21
N LYS A 121 -4.90 3.59 -26.93
CA LYS A 121 -3.51 3.59 -26.47
C LYS A 121 -3.08 2.19 -26.00
N LYS A 122 -1.79 1.91 -26.06
CA LYS A 122 -1.16 0.74 -25.45
C LYS A 122 -0.67 1.12 -24.07
N TYR A 123 -1.03 0.38 -23.01
CA TYR A 123 -0.63 0.68 -21.65
C TYR A 123 -0.62 -0.55 -20.73
N LEU A 124 0.19 -0.48 -19.69
CA LEU A 124 0.10 -1.35 -18.51
C LEU A 124 -0.89 -0.77 -17.51
N LEU A 125 -1.56 -1.61 -16.71
CA LEU A 125 -2.53 -1.18 -15.73
C LEU A 125 -2.35 -1.89 -14.40
N SER A 126 -2.10 -1.12 -13.32
CA SER A 126 -2.05 -1.64 -11.96
C SER A 126 -3.35 -1.42 -11.22
N PHE A 127 -3.93 -2.50 -10.68
CA PHE A 127 -5.05 -2.47 -9.74
C PHE A 127 -4.53 -2.72 -8.32
N TYR A 128 -5.03 -1.94 -7.36
CA TYR A 128 -4.68 -2.10 -5.95
C TYR A 128 -5.87 -2.50 -5.08
N GLU A 129 -7.10 -2.10 -5.46
CA GLU A 129 -8.30 -2.38 -4.69
C GLU A 129 -9.36 -3.10 -5.55
N LEU A 130 -10.12 -4.02 -4.95
CA LEU A 130 -11.16 -4.77 -5.67
C LEU A 130 -12.39 -3.93 -5.98
N ASN A 131 -12.73 -2.97 -5.12
CA ASN A 131 -13.90 -2.11 -5.28
C ASN A 131 -15.24 -2.88 -5.46
N ASP A 132 -15.40 -4.02 -4.80
CA ASP A 132 -16.53 -4.94 -4.95
C ASP A 132 -17.90 -4.34 -4.61
N ASN A 133 -17.94 -3.27 -3.83
CA ASN A 133 -19.13 -2.48 -3.52
C ASN A 133 -19.47 -1.39 -4.56
N ARG A 134 -18.70 -1.27 -5.66
CA ARG A 134 -18.82 -0.22 -6.70
C ARG A 134 -19.06 -0.83 -8.08
N ARG A 135 -20.18 -1.54 -8.23
CA ARG A 135 -20.48 -2.33 -9.43
C ARG A 135 -20.42 -1.52 -10.73
N GLU A 136 -21.03 -0.33 -10.76
CA GLU A 136 -21.02 0.53 -11.96
C GLU A 136 -19.61 1.00 -12.33
N PHE A 137 -18.79 1.31 -11.34
CA PHE A 137 -17.38 1.65 -11.51
C PHE A 137 -16.61 0.49 -12.16
N LEU A 138 -16.83 -0.73 -11.69
CA LEU A 138 -16.19 -1.94 -12.24
C LEU A 138 -16.62 -2.22 -13.68
N GLU A 139 -17.91 -2.07 -13.99
CA GLU A 139 -18.42 -2.26 -15.37
C GLU A 139 -17.81 -1.24 -16.34
N GLN A 140 -17.62 0.02 -15.93
CA GLN A 140 -16.97 1.03 -16.76
C GLN A 140 -15.45 0.81 -16.90
N LEU A 141 -14.79 0.17 -15.92
CA LEU A 141 -13.38 -0.20 -15.99
C LEU A 141 -13.10 -1.43 -16.86
N LYS A 142 -14.09 -2.31 -17.04
CA LYS A 142 -13.94 -3.56 -17.78
C LYS A 142 -13.28 -3.37 -19.15
N PRO A 143 -13.76 -2.50 -20.06
CA PRO A 143 -13.11 -2.28 -21.35
C PRO A 143 -11.69 -1.71 -21.22
N VAL A 144 -11.42 -0.88 -20.19
CA VAL A 144 -10.08 -0.35 -19.92
C VAL A 144 -9.14 -1.47 -19.54
N ALA A 145 -9.55 -2.36 -18.65
CA ALA A 145 -8.73 -3.50 -18.23
C ALA A 145 -8.50 -4.52 -19.37
N GLN A 146 -9.52 -4.74 -20.23
CA GLN A 146 -9.41 -5.64 -21.39
C GLN A 146 -8.48 -5.13 -22.48
N ASN A 147 -8.34 -3.81 -22.62
CA ASN A 147 -7.46 -3.18 -23.61
C ASN A 147 -6.03 -2.95 -23.11
N ALA A 148 -5.75 -3.18 -21.81
CA ALA A 148 -4.41 -3.11 -21.29
C ALA A 148 -3.52 -4.22 -21.85
N LEU A 149 -2.24 -3.92 -22.13
CA LEU A 149 -1.24 -4.92 -22.52
C LEU A 149 -1.07 -5.98 -21.45
N GLU A 150 -1.04 -5.54 -20.21
CA GLU A 150 -0.98 -6.39 -19.02
C GLU A 150 -1.66 -5.70 -17.84
N VAL A 151 -2.35 -6.48 -17.01
CA VAL A 151 -2.97 -6.03 -15.77
C VAL A 151 -2.19 -6.61 -14.59
N MET A 152 -1.83 -5.78 -13.62
CA MET A 152 -1.12 -6.16 -12.42
C MET A 152 -2.00 -5.98 -11.18
N VAL A 153 -1.80 -6.85 -10.18
CA VAL A 153 -2.50 -6.82 -8.88
C VAL A 153 -1.56 -7.25 -7.75
N PRO A 154 -1.82 -6.86 -6.50
CA PRO A 154 -0.88 -7.14 -5.41
C PRO A 154 -0.99 -8.56 -4.80
N GLU A 155 -2.00 -9.38 -5.19
CA GLU A 155 -2.23 -10.68 -4.56
C GLU A 155 -2.95 -11.65 -5.52
N TYR A 156 -2.65 -12.95 -5.41
CA TYR A 156 -3.11 -13.97 -6.37
C TYR A 156 -4.63 -14.16 -6.42
N ASN A 157 -5.31 -14.19 -5.28
CA ASN A 157 -6.77 -14.33 -5.28
C ASN A 157 -7.43 -13.11 -5.93
N ARG A 158 -6.89 -11.91 -5.73
CA ARG A 158 -7.32 -10.69 -6.44
C ARG A 158 -7.15 -10.84 -7.96
N ALA A 159 -6.06 -11.47 -8.41
CA ALA A 159 -5.85 -11.76 -9.83
C ALA A 159 -6.96 -12.67 -10.38
N CYS A 160 -7.31 -13.74 -9.67
CA CYS A 160 -8.37 -14.67 -10.06
C CYS A 160 -9.75 -13.98 -10.08
N ILE A 161 -10.06 -13.19 -9.04
CA ILE A 161 -11.31 -12.44 -8.95
C ILE A 161 -11.44 -11.43 -10.10
N LEU A 162 -10.41 -10.62 -10.34
CA LEU A 162 -10.44 -9.61 -11.40
C LEU A 162 -10.47 -10.25 -12.79
N ARG A 163 -9.80 -11.39 -13.00
CA ARG A 163 -9.91 -12.13 -14.26
C ARG A 163 -11.37 -12.46 -14.60
N VAL A 164 -12.13 -12.93 -13.61
CA VAL A 164 -13.55 -13.27 -13.80
C VAL A 164 -14.40 -12.01 -13.98
N TRP A 165 -14.26 -11.02 -13.10
CA TRP A 165 -15.08 -9.80 -13.14
C TRP A 165 -14.87 -8.97 -14.39
N MET A 166 -13.62 -8.78 -14.77
CA MET A 166 -13.24 -7.99 -15.94
C MET A 166 -13.27 -8.80 -17.24
N LYS A 167 -13.52 -10.13 -17.17
CA LYS A 167 -13.48 -11.06 -18.31
C LYS A 167 -12.14 -10.95 -19.06
N LEU A 168 -11.03 -10.99 -18.34
CA LEU A 168 -9.70 -10.87 -18.92
C LEU A 168 -9.29 -12.18 -19.61
N ALA A 169 -8.65 -12.08 -20.76
CA ALA A 169 -8.13 -13.23 -21.49
C ALA A 169 -7.02 -13.96 -20.71
N LYS A 170 -6.21 -13.20 -19.97
CA LYS A 170 -5.12 -13.72 -19.13
C LYS A 170 -5.37 -13.39 -17.66
N THR A 171 -4.83 -14.21 -16.76
CA THR A 171 -4.81 -13.88 -15.32
C THR A 171 -3.86 -12.69 -15.10
N PRO A 172 -4.26 -11.66 -14.36
CA PRO A 172 -3.38 -10.56 -14.00
C PRO A 172 -2.08 -11.04 -13.35
N THR A 173 -0.99 -10.35 -13.65
CA THR A 173 0.30 -10.61 -13.03
C THR A 173 0.31 -10.11 -11.59
N VAL A 174 0.80 -10.94 -10.67
CA VAL A 174 0.87 -10.59 -9.24
C VAL A 174 2.17 -9.83 -8.98
N ILE A 175 2.06 -8.58 -8.55
CA ILE A 175 3.18 -7.76 -8.06
C ILE A 175 2.89 -7.38 -6.61
N PRO A 176 3.48 -8.09 -5.64
CA PRO A 176 3.23 -7.83 -4.23
C PRO A 176 3.59 -6.41 -3.79
N ASN A 177 2.86 -5.90 -2.81
CA ASN A 177 3.11 -4.59 -2.18
C ASN A 177 4.37 -4.60 -1.29
N LYS A 178 5.46 -5.11 -1.82
CA LYS A 178 6.74 -5.25 -1.13
C LYS A 178 7.59 -4.00 -1.33
N PRO A 179 8.16 -3.39 -0.26
CA PRO A 179 9.11 -2.29 -0.42
C PRO A 179 10.41 -2.78 -1.05
N LEU A 180 10.96 -2.03 -2.01
CA LEU A 180 12.25 -2.35 -2.62
C LEU A 180 13.39 -2.10 -1.62
N ASN A 181 13.44 -0.91 -1.06
CA ASN A 181 14.52 -0.43 -0.19
C ASN A 181 14.23 -0.71 1.28
N HIS A 182 14.16 -2.00 1.67
CA HIS A 182 13.96 -2.38 3.06
C HIS A 182 15.30 -2.43 3.80
N PRO A 183 15.49 -1.69 4.93
CA PRO A 183 16.79 -1.57 5.60
C PRO A 183 17.30 -2.87 6.23
N ARG A 184 16.41 -3.80 6.60
CA ARG A 184 16.70 -5.12 7.20
C ARG A 184 17.54 -5.11 8.48
N LYS A 185 17.91 -3.94 8.97
CA LYS A 185 18.69 -3.75 10.19
C LYS A 185 17.89 -2.95 11.20
N ARG A 186 17.97 -3.35 12.46
CA ARG A 186 17.37 -2.59 13.54
C ARG A 186 18.13 -1.29 13.71
N ASN A 187 17.40 -0.19 13.73
CA ASN A 187 17.94 1.14 14.00
C ASN A 187 16.85 1.97 14.70
N ILE A 188 17.04 2.30 15.97
CA ILE A 188 16.08 3.14 16.69
C ILE A 188 16.37 4.60 16.38
N PRO A 189 15.40 5.36 15.91
CA PRO A 189 15.49 6.82 15.92
C PRO A 189 15.63 7.32 17.36
N ASN A 190 16.55 8.23 17.61
CA ASN A 190 16.81 8.79 18.95
C ASN A 190 15.54 9.27 19.66
N SER A 191 14.58 9.81 18.90
CA SER A 191 13.30 10.30 19.42
C SER A 191 12.38 9.22 20.01
N TYR A 192 12.66 7.93 19.76
CA TYR A 192 11.82 6.79 20.22
C TYR A 192 12.60 5.82 21.12
N GLN A 193 13.87 6.06 21.40
CA GLN A 193 14.71 5.14 22.16
C GLN A 193 14.11 4.80 23.53
N GLU A 194 13.74 5.79 24.32
CA GLU A 194 13.13 5.59 25.65
C GLU A 194 11.82 4.80 25.59
N VAL A 195 11.08 4.93 24.49
CA VAL A 195 9.77 4.29 24.29
C VAL A 195 9.92 2.82 23.91
N LEU A 196 10.95 2.48 23.13
CA LEU A 196 11.06 1.18 22.45
C LEU A 196 12.11 0.25 23.09
N GLU A 197 13.20 0.80 23.60
CA GLU A 197 14.34 0.02 24.08
C GLU A 197 13.97 -0.85 25.29
N GLY A 198 14.47 -2.09 25.30
CA GLY A 198 14.25 -3.05 26.38
C GLY A 198 12.85 -3.66 26.49
N LYS A 199 11.92 -3.33 25.57
CA LYS A 199 10.54 -3.82 25.61
C LYS A 199 10.28 -4.90 24.56
N LYS A 200 9.43 -5.88 24.88
CA LYS A 200 8.82 -6.79 23.92
C LYS A 200 7.66 -6.09 23.22
N ILE A 201 7.88 -5.54 22.04
CA ILE A 201 6.91 -4.70 21.35
C ILE A 201 6.00 -5.55 20.48
N VAL A 202 4.68 -5.43 20.69
CA VAL A 202 3.64 -5.85 19.76
C VAL A 202 3.19 -4.62 18.98
N LEU A 203 3.41 -4.61 17.67
CA LEU A 203 3.22 -3.42 16.84
C LEU A 203 2.04 -3.56 15.89
N TYR A 204 1.10 -2.64 15.98
CA TYR A 204 0.17 -2.34 14.89
C TYR A 204 0.65 -1.09 14.14
N GLN A 205 0.82 -1.19 12.83
CA GLN A 205 1.11 -0.03 11.98
C GLN A 205 0.07 0.13 10.88
N GLY A 206 -0.34 1.37 10.63
CA GLY A 206 -1.30 1.72 9.59
C GLY A 206 -2.38 2.69 10.05
N TYR A 207 -3.51 2.71 9.32
CA TYR A 207 -4.61 3.63 9.63
C TYR A 207 -5.42 3.14 10.82
N ILE A 208 -5.53 3.99 11.87
CA ILE A 208 -6.20 3.66 13.14
C ILE A 208 -7.63 4.23 13.11
N ASN A 209 -8.62 3.37 12.90
CA ASN A 209 -10.03 3.73 12.89
C ASN A 209 -10.90 2.59 13.46
N ARG A 210 -12.19 2.85 13.65
CA ARG A 210 -13.14 1.86 14.19
C ARG A 210 -13.29 0.62 13.30
N ASN A 211 -13.13 0.76 11.98
CA ASN A 211 -13.21 -0.37 11.06
C ASN A 211 -12.02 -1.35 11.23
N ARG A 212 -10.96 -0.95 11.92
CA ARG A 212 -9.86 -1.85 12.30
C ARG A 212 -10.09 -2.56 13.61
N ASN A 213 -11.08 -2.13 14.38
CA ASN A 213 -11.53 -2.76 15.65
C ASN A 213 -10.36 -3.24 16.53
N LEU A 214 -9.52 -2.29 16.97
CA LEU A 214 -8.32 -2.61 17.76
C LEU A 214 -8.60 -2.81 19.25
N ASP A 215 -9.84 -2.65 19.70
CA ASP A 215 -10.24 -2.74 21.11
C ASP A 215 -9.82 -4.07 21.73
N LYS A 216 -10.08 -5.21 21.05
CA LYS A 216 -9.73 -6.53 21.59
C LYS A 216 -8.23 -6.78 21.66
N VAL A 217 -7.48 -6.21 20.74
CA VAL A 217 -6.01 -6.22 20.80
C VAL A 217 -5.52 -5.44 22.01
N CYS A 218 -6.03 -4.22 22.21
CA CYS A 218 -5.69 -3.40 23.39
C CYS A 218 -6.08 -4.08 24.71
N GLU A 219 -7.25 -4.74 24.75
CA GLU A 219 -7.75 -5.49 25.89
C GLU A 219 -6.83 -6.70 26.21
N ALA A 220 -6.46 -7.49 25.22
CA ALA A 220 -5.55 -8.62 25.39
C ALA A 220 -4.20 -8.20 25.95
N MET A 221 -3.65 -7.10 25.49
CA MET A 221 -2.36 -6.58 25.95
C MET A 221 -2.36 -6.02 27.36
N LYS A 222 -3.55 -5.72 27.93
CA LYS A 222 -3.68 -5.26 29.32
C LYS A 222 -3.18 -6.32 30.33
N ASP A 223 -3.44 -7.59 30.02
CA ASP A 223 -3.12 -8.71 30.90
C ASP A 223 -1.81 -9.43 30.51
N MET A 224 -0.99 -8.79 29.68
CA MET A 224 0.31 -9.29 29.23
C MET A 224 1.46 -8.34 29.60
N PRO A 225 1.82 -8.23 30.90
CA PRO A 225 2.76 -7.22 31.41
C PRO A 225 4.17 -7.31 30.82
N GLY A 226 4.55 -8.46 30.25
CA GLY A 226 5.84 -8.65 29.56
C GLY A 226 5.92 -7.97 28.18
N TYR A 227 4.80 -7.43 27.69
CA TYR A 227 4.72 -6.84 26.36
C TYR A 227 4.27 -5.36 26.40
N CYS A 228 4.62 -4.64 25.33
CA CYS A 228 4.23 -3.26 25.12
C CYS A 228 3.50 -3.14 23.78
N LEU A 229 2.22 -2.73 23.80
CA LEU A 229 1.48 -2.46 22.57
C LEU A 229 1.79 -1.07 22.04
N VAL A 230 2.30 -1.03 20.81
CA VAL A 230 2.52 0.21 20.06
C VAL A 230 1.53 0.28 18.91
N LEU A 231 0.77 1.38 18.83
CA LEU A 231 -0.09 1.71 17.70
C LEU A 231 0.57 2.85 16.92
N MET A 232 1.11 2.55 15.74
CA MET A 232 1.79 3.55 14.91
C MET A 232 0.95 3.92 13.69
N GLY A 233 0.64 5.19 13.53
CA GLY A 233 -0.02 5.74 12.35
C GLY A 233 -1.00 6.86 12.63
N LYS A 234 -1.57 7.40 11.56
CA LYS A 234 -2.67 8.38 11.63
C LYS A 234 -4.01 7.66 11.64
N GLY A 235 -5.05 8.38 12.06
CA GLY A 235 -6.41 7.83 12.03
C GLY A 235 -7.44 8.78 12.62
N SER A 236 -8.56 8.22 13.09
CA SER A 236 -9.60 8.98 13.78
C SER A 236 -9.11 9.43 15.16
N ALA A 237 -8.92 10.73 15.34
CA ALA A 237 -8.46 11.30 16.60
C ALA A 237 -9.40 10.92 17.77
N SER A 238 -10.72 10.88 17.54
CA SER A 238 -11.70 10.47 18.56
C SER A 238 -11.50 9.02 18.98
N TYR A 239 -11.27 8.11 18.04
CA TYR A 239 -11.04 6.70 18.34
C TYR A 239 -9.68 6.47 19.02
N ILE A 240 -8.62 7.13 18.55
CA ILE A 240 -7.30 7.06 19.20
C ILE A 240 -7.38 7.54 20.66
N ASN A 241 -8.04 8.67 20.91
CA ASN A 241 -8.21 9.20 22.26
C ASN A 241 -9.07 8.29 23.15
N GLU A 242 -10.09 7.64 22.58
CA GLU A 242 -10.89 6.63 23.28
C GLU A 242 -10.05 5.43 23.69
N LEU A 243 -9.26 4.86 22.77
CA LEU A 243 -8.34 3.75 23.07
C LEU A 243 -7.34 4.12 24.16
N LYS A 244 -6.70 5.29 24.09
CA LYS A 244 -5.75 5.77 25.11
C LYS A 244 -6.40 5.94 26.47
N ARG A 245 -7.65 6.42 26.53
CA ARG A 245 -8.38 6.58 27.80
C ARG A 245 -8.76 5.23 28.41
N LYS A 246 -9.20 4.27 27.57
CA LYS A 246 -9.65 2.94 28.01
C LYS A 246 -8.47 2.02 28.33
N TYR A 247 -7.36 2.20 27.63
CA TYR A 247 -6.16 1.37 27.72
C TYR A 247 -4.90 2.26 27.87
N PRO A 248 -4.66 2.84 29.06
CA PRO A 248 -3.58 3.82 29.26
C PRO A 248 -2.16 3.25 29.05
N GLN A 249 -2.01 1.92 29.05
CA GLN A 249 -0.74 1.22 28.81
C GLN A 249 -0.30 1.21 27.34
N ILE A 250 -1.19 1.55 26.37
CA ILE A 250 -0.81 1.58 24.95
C ILE A 250 0.04 2.79 24.65
N ILE A 251 0.99 2.62 23.74
CA ILE A 251 1.80 3.70 23.19
C ILE A 251 1.28 4.03 21.81
N HIS A 252 0.94 5.29 21.58
CA HIS A 252 0.59 5.79 20.25
C HIS A 252 1.74 6.61 19.68
N ILE A 253 2.26 6.17 18.53
CA ILE A 253 3.21 6.91 17.72
C ILE A 253 2.45 7.46 16.51
N SER A 254 2.55 8.77 16.30
CA SER A 254 1.93 9.43 15.15
C SER A 254 2.48 8.89 13.83
N PHE A 255 1.83 9.25 12.72
CA PHE A 255 2.29 8.87 11.39
C PHE A 255 3.74 9.29 11.14
N ILE A 256 4.54 8.32 10.75
CA ILE A 256 5.89 8.51 10.25
C ILE A 256 5.86 8.16 8.76
N ALA A 257 6.41 9.04 7.91
CA ALA A 257 6.44 8.82 6.48
C ALA A 257 7.34 7.63 6.11
N PRO A 258 7.01 6.85 5.08
CA PRO A 258 7.94 5.89 4.50
C PRO A 258 9.17 6.60 3.90
N PRO A 259 10.38 6.01 4.03
CA PRO A 259 10.70 4.72 4.65
C PRO A 259 10.99 4.78 6.17
N GLU A 260 10.99 5.97 6.79
CA GLU A 260 11.44 6.20 8.17
C GLU A 260 10.62 5.42 9.20
N HIS A 261 9.34 5.13 8.92
CA HIS A 261 8.50 4.30 9.77
C HIS A 261 9.10 2.90 10.02
N LEU A 262 9.91 2.39 9.07
CA LEU A 262 10.57 1.09 9.19
C LEU A 262 11.58 1.04 10.32
N TYR A 263 12.13 2.16 10.77
CA TYR A 263 12.99 2.21 11.94
C TYR A 263 12.23 1.81 13.21
N VAL A 264 11.00 2.31 13.39
CA VAL A 264 10.15 1.87 14.50
C VAL A 264 9.71 0.42 14.29
N THR A 265 9.31 0.06 13.08
CA THR A 265 8.92 -1.32 12.72
C THR A 265 9.99 -2.34 13.10
N SER A 266 11.26 -2.03 12.88
CA SER A 266 12.39 -2.93 13.14
C SER A 266 12.51 -3.38 14.60
N TRP A 267 11.90 -2.65 15.54
CA TRP A 267 11.93 -2.96 16.98
C TRP A 267 10.75 -3.80 17.43
N ALA A 268 9.80 -4.07 16.57
CA ALA A 268 8.72 -4.97 16.92
C ALA A 268 9.24 -6.40 17.14
N ARG A 269 8.69 -7.06 18.16
CA ARG A 269 8.82 -8.50 18.34
C ARG A 269 7.76 -9.24 17.57
N ILE A 270 6.51 -8.71 17.56
CA ILE A 270 5.38 -9.29 16.83
C ILE A 270 4.65 -8.18 16.09
N GLY A 271 4.35 -8.40 14.81
CA GLY A 271 3.55 -7.52 13.98
C GLY A 271 2.07 -7.89 13.99
N ILE A 272 1.18 -6.89 14.04
CA ILE A 272 -0.27 -7.10 13.97
C ILE A 272 -0.78 -6.78 12.57
N VAL A 273 -1.49 -7.74 11.97
CA VAL A 273 -2.14 -7.62 10.65
C VAL A 273 -3.64 -7.85 10.82
N LYS A 274 -4.36 -6.82 11.29
CA LYS A 274 -5.80 -6.91 11.54
C LYS A 274 -6.60 -6.27 10.42
N TYR A 275 -7.48 -7.08 9.84
CA TYR A 275 -8.55 -6.73 8.91
C TYR A 275 -9.80 -7.52 9.30
N ASP A 276 -10.98 -7.11 8.84
CA ASP A 276 -12.24 -7.76 9.17
C ASP A 276 -12.99 -8.17 7.89
N TRP A 277 -13.98 -9.05 8.02
CA TRP A 277 -14.82 -9.56 6.94
C TRP A 277 -15.88 -8.54 6.50
N PHE A 278 -15.49 -7.35 5.99
CA PHE A 278 -16.44 -6.36 5.52
C PHE A 278 -16.86 -6.57 4.06
N ASP A 279 -15.89 -6.88 3.22
CA ASP A 279 -16.03 -7.00 1.78
C ASP A 279 -14.90 -7.89 1.23
N LEU A 280 -14.93 -8.18 -0.07
CA LEU A 280 -13.89 -8.99 -0.71
C LEU A 280 -12.54 -8.31 -0.68
N ASN A 281 -12.50 -6.98 -0.74
CA ASN A 281 -11.26 -6.23 -0.68
C ASN A 281 -10.52 -6.42 0.66
N HIS A 282 -11.25 -6.54 1.77
CA HIS A 282 -10.69 -6.84 3.09
C HIS A 282 -10.39 -8.33 3.25
N ALA A 283 -11.29 -9.21 2.80
CA ALA A 283 -11.09 -10.67 2.87
C ALA A 283 -9.84 -11.12 2.10
N TYR A 284 -9.60 -10.55 0.92
CA TYR A 284 -8.42 -10.80 0.08
C TYR A 284 -7.42 -9.65 0.17
N CYS A 285 -7.15 -9.18 1.39
CA CYS A 285 -6.23 -8.07 1.62
C CYS A 285 -4.79 -8.39 1.19
N ALA A 286 -4.09 -7.35 0.71
CA ALA A 286 -2.68 -7.42 0.34
C ALA A 286 -1.89 -6.30 1.04
N PRO A 287 -1.75 -6.34 2.39
CA PRO A 287 -1.21 -5.23 3.14
C PRO A 287 0.31 -5.11 2.99
N ASN A 288 0.81 -3.88 2.81
CA ASN A 288 2.24 -3.56 2.76
C ASN A 288 2.97 -4.05 4.01
N LYS A 289 2.33 -3.90 5.18
CA LYS A 289 2.92 -4.23 6.50
C LYS A 289 3.36 -5.69 6.64
N THR A 290 2.78 -6.63 5.89
CA THR A 290 3.23 -8.04 5.91
C THR A 290 4.66 -8.17 5.38
N TRP A 291 4.98 -7.42 4.33
CA TRP A 291 6.32 -7.36 3.76
C TRP A 291 7.28 -6.54 4.61
N GLU A 292 6.78 -5.46 5.21
CA GLU A 292 7.55 -4.59 6.10
C GLU A 292 8.00 -5.34 7.37
N TYR A 293 7.10 -6.09 8.02
CA TYR A 293 7.47 -6.97 9.14
C TYR A 293 8.39 -8.11 8.71
N ALA A 294 8.03 -8.80 7.62
CA ALA A 294 8.77 -9.96 7.14
C ALA A 294 10.21 -9.65 6.76
N GLY A 295 10.50 -8.45 6.24
CA GLY A 295 11.86 -8.02 5.90
C GLY A 295 12.80 -7.94 7.10
N PHE A 296 12.27 -7.78 8.32
CA PHE A 296 13.03 -7.84 9.58
C PHE A 296 12.98 -9.21 10.26
N GLY A 297 12.29 -10.19 9.68
CA GLY A 297 12.05 -11.47 10.33
C GLY A 297 11.11 -11.37 11.54
N ILE A 298 10.19 -10.41 11.52
CA ILE A 298 9.20 -10.22 12.58
C ILE A 298 8.00 -11.11 12.27
N PRO A 299 7.70 -12.09 13.13
CA PRO A 299 6.49 -12.91 13.02
C PRO A 299 5.25 -12.09 13.25
N MET A 300 4.13 -12.56 12.71
CA MET A 300 2.88 -11.80 12.69
C MET A 300 1.72 -12.54 13.35
N ILE A 301 0.75 -11.78 13.88
CA ILE A 301 -0.58 -12.28 14.21
C ILE A 301 -1.62 -11.55 13.36
N GLY A 302 -2.68 -12.25 12.96
CA GLY A 302 -3.72 -11.64 12.14
C GLY A 302 -5.01 -12.44 12.12
N ASN A 303 -6.04 -11.87 11.46
CA ASN A 303 -7.31 -12.57 11.28
C ASN A 303 -7.16 -13.77 10.32
N GLU A 304 -8.03 -14.75 10.51
CA GLU A 304 -8.21 -15.88 9.59
C GLU A 304 -8.93 -15.41 8.32
N LEU A 305 -8.21 -14.71 7.44
CA LEU A 305 -8.71 -14.19 6.16
C LEU A 305 -7.97 -14.84 4.99
N PRO A 306 -8.63 -15.10 3.84
CA PRO A 306 -7.98 -15.70 2.68
C PRO A 306 -6.72 -14.97 2.23
N GLY A 307 -6.74 -13.63 2.18
CA GLY A 307 -5.56 -12.83 1.80
C GLY A 307 -4.36 -13.00 2.73
N LEU A 308 -4.58 -13.28 4.02
CA LEU A 308 -3.53 -13.57 4.99
C LEU A 308 -3.18 -15.06 5.02
N ARG A 309 -4.18 -15.94 4.92
CA ARG A 309 -4.00 -17.40 4.92
C ARG A 309 -3.10 -17.84 3.77
N TYR A 310 -3.41 -17.40 2.54
CA TYR A 310 -2.67 -17.80 1.35
C TYR A 310 -1.34 -17.06 1.13
N THR A 311 -0.98 -16.15 2.02
CA THR A 311 0.30 -15.45 2.03
C THR A 311 1.11 -15.80 3.28
N ILE A 312 1.06 -15.00 4.31
CA ILE A 312 1.84 -15.16 5.55
C ILE A 312 1.46 -16.41 6.36
N GLY A 313 0.20 -16.89 6.23
CA GLY A 313 -0.26 -18.12 6.87
C GLY A 313 0.42 -19.36 6.27
N ASN A 314 0.32 -19.56 4.94
CA ASN A 314 0.95 -20.69 4.25
C ASN A 314 2.49 -20.64 4.34
N ALA A 315 3.07 -19.46 4.48
CA ALA A 315 4.51 -19.31 4.71
C ALA A 315 4.93 -19.65 6.15
N ASN A 316 4.01 -19.94 7.06
CA ASN A 316 4.28 -20.06 8.50
C ASN A 316 5.00 -18.82 9.10
N ALA A 317 4.75 -17.65 8.52
CA ALA A 317 5.27 -16.37 8.99
C ALA A 317 4.35 -15.70 10.02
N ALA A 318 3.17 -16.29 10.25
CA ALA A 318 2.13 -15.74 11.12
C ALA A 318 1.32 -16.84 11.82
N VAL A 319 0.75 -16.50 12.97
CA VAL A 319 -0.35 -17.22 13.59
C VAL A 319 -1.65 -16.47 13.28
N LEU A 320 -2.57 -17.13 12.59
CA LEU A 320 -3.89 -16.59 12.28
C LEU A 320 -4.89 -17.04 13.34
N ALA A 321 -5.69 -16.10 13.86
CA ALA A 321 -6.56 -16.30 15.00
C ALA A 321 -7.82 -15.44 14.90
N GLU A 322 -8.80 -15.72 15.78
CA GLU A 322 -9.98 -14.88 15.96
C GLU A 322 -9.61 -13.59 16.71
N MET A 323 -9.22 -12.56 15.94
CA MET A 323 -8.71 -11.29 16.49
C MET A 323 -9.78 -10.45 17.22
N ASP A 324 -11.02 -10.94 17.32
CA ASP A 324 -12.10 -10.36 18.12
C ASP A 324 -12.29 -11.08 19.48
N LYS A 325 -11.43 -12.07 19.78
CA LYS A 325 -11.41 -12.79 21.04
C LYS A 325 -10.08 -12.58 21.76
N VAL A 326 -10.14 -12.04 22.95
CA VAL A 326 -8.96 -11.71 23.79
C VAL A 326 -8.07 -12.92 24.02
N GLU A 327 -8.67 -14.07 24.37
CA GLU A 327 -7.92 -15.29 24.67
C GLU A 327 -7.22 -15.87 23.43
N ASP A 328 -7.82 -15.76 22.23
CA ASP A 328 -7.21 -16.23 20.99
C ASP A 328 -6.03 -15.33 20.59
N ILE A 329 -6.11 -14.02 20.85
CA ILE A 329 -5.00 -13.09 20.65
C ILE A 329 -3.82 -13.43 21.58
N LYS A 330 -4.09 -13.62 22.88
CA LYS A 330 -3.06 -14.00 23.86
C LYS A 330 -2.39 -15.31 23.47
N LYS A 331 -3.20 -16.34 23.16
CA LYS A 331 -2.69 -17.64 22.70
C LYS A 331 -1.82 -17.51 21.44
N ALA A 332 -2.22 -16.70 20.47
CA ALA A 332 -1.44 -16.48 19.25
C ALA A 332 -0.06 -15.84 19.57
N ILE A 333 -0.02 -14.88 20.49
CA ILE A 333 1.22 -14.26 20.96
C ILE A 333 2.11 -15.30 21.65
N ASP A 334 1.55 -16.12 22.54
CA ASP A 334 2.28 -17.18 23.25
C ASP A 334 2.83 -18.24 22.29
N VAL A 335 2.06 -18.65 21.29
CA VAL A 335 2.51 -19.61 20.26
C VAL A 335 3.69 -19.06 19.50
N ILE A 336 3.67 -17.79 19.11
CA ILE A 336 4.80 -17.14 18.43
C ILE A 336 5.99 -17.04 19.38
N ASP A 337 5.82 -16.58 20.61
CA ASP A 337 6.94 -16.33 21.53
C ASP A 337 7.66 -17.62 21.90
N ASN A 338 6.92 -18.74 22.06
CA ASN A 338 7.48 -20.06 22.31
C ASN A 338 8.19 -20.68 21.08
N ASN A 339 7.92 -20.17 19.87
CA ASN A 339 8.51 -20.67 18.61
C ASN A 339 9.05 -19.52 17.76
N TYR A 340 9.64 -18.50 18.43
CA TYR A 340 9.96 -17.22 17.79
C TYR A 340 10.91 -17.35 16.60
N GLU A 341 11.97 -18.15 16.75
CA GLU A 341 12.94 -18.39 15.69
C GLU A 341 12.29 -19.02 14.46
N PHE A 342 11.47 -20.05 14.66
CA PHE A 342 10.73 -20.70 13.55
C PHE A 342 9.90 -19.70 12.76
N TYR A 343 9.04 -18.92 13.42
CA TYR A 343 8.19 -17.94 12.72
C TYR A 343 9.00 -16.79 12.13
N GLY A 344 10.08 -16.37 12.80
CA GLY A 344 10.97 -15.31 12.33
C GLY A 344 11.74 -15.70 11.07
N GLU A 345 12.31 -16.91 11.03
CA GLU A 345 12.98 -17.45 9.84
C GLU A 345 12.00 -17.58 8.66
N ASN A 346 10.80 -18.09 8.91
CA ASN A 346 9.75 -18.20 7.90
C ASN A 346 9.31 -16.83 7.38
N ALA A 347 9.22 -15.80 8.23
CA ALA A 347 8.96 -14.44 7.80
C ALA A 347 10.07 -13.92 6.86
N LEU A 348 11.35 -14.13 7.20
CA LEU A 348 12.46 -13.79 6.31
C LEU A 348 12.42 -14.56 4.99
N ASN A 349 12.10 -15.85 5.02
CA ASN A 349 11.97 -16.68 3.82
C ASN A 349 10.82 -16.21 2.94
N PHE A 350 9.68 -15.86 3.55
CA PHE A 350 8.56 -15.22 2.83
C PHE A 350 9.02 -13.93 2.15
N TYR A 351 9.74 -13.05 2.86
CA TYR A 351 10.26 -11.82 2.25
C TYR A 351 11.20 -12.11 1.07
N LYS A 352 12.09 -13.09 1.20
CA LYS A 352 13.09 -13.46 0.17
C LYS A 352 12.47 -14.17 -1.02
N SER A 353 11.30 -14.81 -0.87
CA SER A 353 10.64 -15.57 -1.94
C SER A 353 10.14 -14.70 -3.10
N CYS A 354 10.12 -13.39 -2.95
CA CYS A 354 9.69 -12.44 -3.97
C CYS A 354 10.83 -11.50 -4.38
N ASP A 355 11.26 -11.57 -5.62
CA ASP A 355 12.16 -10.60 -6.26
C ASP A 355 11.34 -9.61 -7.08
N ILE A 356 10.83 -8.58 -6.39
CA ILE A 356 9.97 -7.55 -7.02
C ILE A 356 10.70 -6.79 -8.12
N GLU A 357 12.00 -6.56 -7.97
CA GLU A 357 12.80 -5.80 -8.96
C GLU A 357 12.86 -6.54 -10.29
N SER A 358 13.25 -7.82 -10.26
CA SER A 358 13.27 -8.66 -11.46
C SER A 358 11.89 -8.80 -12.09
N MET A 359 10.82 -8.93 -11.29
CA MET A 359 9.46 -9.02 -11.79
C MET A 359 9.04 -7.74 -12.53
N LEU A 360 9.32 -6.56 -11.97
CA LEU A 360 8.98 -5.27 -12.56
C LEU A 360 9.74 -5.03 -13.87
N LYS A 361 11.04 -5.34 -13.91
CA LYS A 361 11.87 -5.24 -15.12
C LYS A 361 11.36 -6.15 -16.23
N GLU A 362 10.95 -7.36 -15.90
CA GLU A 362 10.38 -8.31 -16.86
C GLU A 362 9.05 -7.82 -17.45
N ILE A 363 8.16 -7.25 -16.63
CA ILE A 363 6.90 -6.65 -17.10
C ILE A 363 7.17 -5.50 -18.09
N VAL A 364 8.12 -4.63 -17.75
CA VAL A 364 8.49 -3.50 -18.63
C VAL A 364 9.04 -4.00 -19.97
N ARG A 365 9.91 -5.01 -19.98
CA ARG A 365 10.41 -5.60 -21.22
C ARG A 365 9.27 -6.10 -22.09
N ARG A 366 8.37 -6.91 -21.54
CA ARG A 366 7.19 -7.41 -22.30
C ARG A 366 6.26 -6.30 -22.78
N GLY A 367 6.21 -5.17 -22.09
CA GLY A 367 5.38 -4.04 -22.48
C GLY A 367 5.98 -3.15 -23.57
N ILE A 368 7.31 -3.16 -23.71
CA ILE A 368 8.05 -2.37 -24.72
C ILE A 368 8.19 -3.14 -26.03
N ASP A 369 8.39 -4.47 -25.96
CA ASP A 369 8.49 -5.37 -27.12
C ASP A 369 7.11 -5.54 -27.81
#